data_faa9c1af04fc4b116a5b9faef4e2092e
#
_entry.id   faa9c1af04fc4b116a5b9faef4e2092e
#
_cell.length_a   1.000
_cell.length_b   1.000
_cell.length_c   1.000
_cell.angle_alpha   90.00
_cell.angle_beta   90.00
_cell.angle_gamma   90.00
#
_symmetry.space_group_name_H-M   'P 1'
#
loop_
_entity.id
_entity.type
_entity.pdbx_description
1 polymer ?
#
loop_
_entity_poly.entity_id
_entity_poly.type
_entity_poly.pdbx_seq_one_letter_code
_entity_poly.pdbx_strand_id
1 'polypeptide(L)'
;MSLARIALRSAAVEALKGRTRAQNNVLDSEIGIIDNDGSGKIGIDTDSYFIAVYTDAGKAQVGDNELRALLLNGRTEVLFETGVTAKMLVVNQQDGTSVMPEVGIPDTDGGFEFTLDLISREIAQALTDPDNEWGQVFLGLIYKTTFVERGRVGNVSEGVRLAAHQTKITVDLIDDPEPRRALDPDAPFARFIELAKASNDESLQKKASYIEAMITGEREPWERLQQVHGMTAQELLALGLG
;
A
#
# COMPACT_ATOMS: atom_id res chain seq x y z
N MET A 1 8.51 -12.69 5.31
CA MET A 1 8.05 -11.50 4.57
C MET A 1 9.30 -10.72 4.16
N SER A 2 9.40 -10.22 2.94
CA SER A 2 10.63 -9.70 2.37
C SER A 2 10.71 -8.17 2.51
N LEU A 3 11.93 -7.64 2.62
CA LEU A 3 12.18 -6.20 2.65
C LEU A 3 11.79 -5.54 1.33
N ALA A 4 12.05 -6.22 0.21
CA ALA A 4 11.68 -5.73 -1.10
C ALA A 4 10.17 -5.57 -1.28
N ARG A 5 9.36 -6.48 -0.72
CA ARG A 5 7.89 -6.35 -0.75
C ARG A 5 7.39 -5.16 0.06
N ILE A 6 8.01 -4.89 1.22
CA ILE A 6 7.67 -3.72 2.05
C ILE A 6 8.01 -2.44 1.28
N ALA A 7 9.23 -2.35 0.74
CA ALA A 7 9.69 -1.21 -0.02
C ALA A 7 8.83 -0.97 -1.27
N LEU A 8 8.52 -2.04 -2.03
CA LEU A 8 7.69 -1.99 -3.23
C LEU A 8 6.30 -1.41 -2.94
N ARG A 9 5.62 -1.94 -1.92
CA ARG A 9 4.28 -1.49 -1.55
C ARG A 9 4.30 -0.05 -1.05
N SER A 10 5.24 0.31 -0.18
CA SER A 10 5.37 1.68 0.33
C SER A 10 5.71 2.66 -0.79
N ALA A 11 6.59 2.30 -1.72
CA ALA A 11 6.91 3.12 -2.89
C ALA A 11 5.68 3.31 -3.80
N ALA A 12 4.87 2.26 -4.01
CA ALA A 12 3.62 2.37 -4.77
C ALA A 12 2.64 3.35 -4.11
N VAL A 13 2.45 3.24 -2.78
CA VAL A 13 1.57 4.16 -2.03
C VAL A 13 2.02 5.61 -2.20
N GLU A 14 3.29 5.90 -1.97
CA GLU A 14 3.83 7.26 -2.07
C GLU A 14 3.82 7.78 -3.52
N ALA A 15 4.05 6.92 -4.50
CA ALA A 15 3.98 7.29 -5.91
C ALA A 15 2.58 7.75 -6.36
N LEU A 16 1.53 7.26 -5.69
CA LEU A 16 0.14 7.55 -6.05
C LEU A 16 -0.44 8.76 -5.32
N LYS A 17 0.08 9.11 -4.12
CA LYS A 17 -0.39 10.25 -3.33
C LYS A 17 -0.27 11.57 -4.10
N GLY A 18 -1.37 12.33 -4.14
CA GLY A 18 -1.44 13.62 -4.84
C GLY A 18 -1.35 13.55 -6.37
N ARG A 19 -1.25 12.35 -6.96
CA ARG A 19 -1.12 12.15 -8.42
C ARG A 19 -2.30 11.43 -9.05
N THR A 20 -3.28 11.10 -8.26
CA THR A 20 -4.53 10.44 -8.69
C THR A 20 -5.73 11.18 -8.13
N ARG A 21 -6.93 10.87 -8.62
CA ARG A 21 -8.20 11.41 -8.10
C ARG A 21 -8.43 11.05 -6.63
N ALA A 22 -7.81 9.98 -6.13
CA ALA A 22 -7.84 9.64 -4.72
C ALA A 22 -7.03 10.62 -3.84
N GLN A 23 -6.27 11.54 -4.44
CA GLN A 23 -5.42 12.51 -3.75
C GLN A 23 -4.52 11.81 -2.72
N ASN A 24 -4.66 12.14 -1.44
CA ASN A 24 -3.90 11.52 -0.35
C ASN A 24 -4.59 10.29 0.25
N ASN A 25 -5.79 9.91 -0.26
CA ASN A 25 -6.51 8.75 0.21
C ASN A 25 -5.98 7.46 -0.45
N VAL A 26 -4.68 7.24 -0.29
CA VAL A 26 -3.95 6.05 -0.77
C VAL A 26 -3.43 5.30 0.46
N LEU A 27 -3.89 4.06 0.62
CA LEU A 27 -3.79 3.29 1.86
C LEU A 27 -2.81 2.14 1.70
N ASP A 28 -1.99 1.89 2.73
CA ASP A 28 -0.99 0.82 2.77
C ASP A 28 -1.55 -0.40 3.50
N SER A 29 -2.05 -1.38 2.75
CA SER A 29 -2.56 -2.67 3.29
C SER A 29 -3.65 -2.52 4.34
N GLU A 30 -4.45 -1.50 4.26
CA GLU A 30 -5.54 -1.30 5.22
C GLU A 30 -6.67 -2.27 4.93
N ILE A 31 -6.75 -3.31 5.77
CA ILE A 31 -7.85 -4.25 5.79
C ILE A 31 -8.94 -3.58 6.61
N GLY A 32 -10.02 -3.15 6.00
CA GLY A 32 -11.09 -2.55 6.78
C GLY A 32 -11.73 -1.32 6.16
N ILE A 33 -11.34 -1.00 4.95
CA ILE A 33 -12.06 0.02 4.16
C ILE A 33 -13.57 -0.33 4.04
N ILE A 34 -13.89 -1.62 4.23
CA ILE A 34 -15.25 -2.17 4.19
C ILE A 34 -15.67 -2.75 5.56
N ASP A 35 -14.87 -2.55 6.60
CA ASP A 35 -15.24 -3.04 7.92
C ASP A 35 -16.41 -2.23 8.46
N ASN A 36 -17.55 -2.88 8.44
CA ASN A 36 -18.74 -2.41 9.13
C ASN A 36 -18.47 -2.61 10.62
N ASP A 37 -18.09 -1.56 11.36
CA ASP A 37 -17.83 -1.60 12.80
C ASP A 37 -19.08 -1.96 13.63
N GLY A 38 -20.11 -2.53 12.99
CA GLY A 38 -21.38 -2.86 13.60
C GLY A 38 -22.22 -1.62 13.96
N SER A 39 -21.68 -0.42 13.82
CA SER A 39 -22.40 0.86 14.01
C SER A 39 -22.94 1.43 12.70
N GLY A 40 -22.70 0.77 11.58
CA GLY A 40 -23.06 1.25 10.24
C GLY A 40 -22.21 2.43 9.76
N LYS A 41 -21.12 2.74 10.46
CA LYS A 41 -20.16 3.75 10.01
C LYS A 41 -19.01 3.06 9.29
N ILE A 42 -18.95 3.26 7.99
CA ILE A 42 -17.75 2.96 7.21
C ILE A 42 -16.72 4.00 7.59
N GLY A 43 -15.55 3.58 8.07
CA GLY A 43 -14.47 4.47 8.52
C GLY A 43 -13.77 5.26 7.42
N ILE A 44 -14.33 5.28 6.21
CA ILE A 44 -13.90 6.11 5.09
C ILE A 44 -14.70 7.39 5.11
N ASP A 45 -14.02 8.50 4.86
CA ASP A 45 -14.68 9.74 4.47
C ASP A 45 -15.54 9.44 3.23
N THR A 46 -16.85 9.31 3.45
CA THR A 46 -17.79 8.56 2.59
C THR A 46 -18.03 9.20 1.22
N ASP A 47 -17.29 10.24 0.89
CA ASP A 47 -17.48 11.07 -0.29
C ASP A 47 -16.22 11.17 -1.16
N SER A 48 -15.24 10.29 -0.95
CA SER A 48 -13.97 10.36 -1.67
C SER A 48 -13.60 9.04 -2.34
N TYR A 49 -12.83 9.15 -3.43
CA TYR A 49 -12.16 8.02 -4.05
C TYR A 49 -11.05 7.53 -3.13
N PHE A 50 -10.80 6.23 -3.16
CA PHE A 50 -9.67 5.65 -2.45
C PHE A 50 -8.90 4.67 -3.34
N ILE A 51 -7.63 4.48 -2.99
CA ILE A 51 -6.79 3.42 -3.53
C ILE A 51 -6.17 2.68 -2.35
N ALA A 52 -6.35 1.37 -2.28
CA ALA A 52 -5.65 0.53 -1.33
C ALA A 52 -4.63 -0.35 -2.06
N VAL A 53 -3.41 -0.39 -1.54
CA VAL A 53 -2.30 -1.12 -2.16
C VAL A 53 -1.90 -2.27 -1.26
N TYR A 54 -1.88 -3.49 -1.82
CA TYR A 54 -1.49 -4.70 -1.12
C TYR A 54 -0.36 -5.40 -1.86
N THR A 55 0.45 -6.16 -1.13
CA THR A 55 1.27 -7.23 -1.71
C THR A 55 0.65 -8.56 -1.28
N ASP A 56 0.20 -9.34 -2.24
CA ASP A 56 -0.49 -10.62 -2.00
C ASP A 56 0.47 -11.81 -2.11
N ALA A 57 0.21 -12.75 -2.96
CA ALA A 57 1.03 -13.94 -3.11
C ALA A 57 2.45 -13.63 -3.62
N GLY A 58 3.40 -14.46 -3.22
CA GLY A 58 4.76 -14.46 -3.73
C GLY A 58 5.26 -15.88 -3.95
N LYS A 59 6.01 -16.10 -5.05
CA LYS A 59 6.58 -17.40 -5.38
C LYS A 59 7.95 -17.24 -6.01
N ALA A 60 8.99 -17.72 -5.31
CA ALA A 60 10.34 -17.83 -5.85
C ALA A 60 10.62 -19.25 -6.31
N GLN A 61 11.37 -19.38 -7.40
CA GLN A 61 11.91 -20.66 -7.84
C GLN A 61 13.34 -20.77 -7.34
N VAL A 62 13.61 -21.81 -6.58
CA VAL A 62 14.91 -22.04 -5.95
C VAL A 62 15.73 -22.99 -6.84
N GLY A 63 16.99 -22.65 -7.09
CA GLY A 63 17.93 -23.53 -7.77
C GLY A 63 18.47 -24.64 -6.85
N ASP A 64 19.06 -25.68 -7.43
CA ASP A 64 19.46 -26.89 -6.72
C ASP A 64 20.51 -26.67 -5.61
N ASN A 65 21.29 -25.59 -5.65
CA ASN A 65 22.37 -25.29 -4.71
C ASN A 65 22.24 -23.91 -4.05
N GLU A 66 21.03 -23.39 -3.95
CA GLU A 66 20.79 -22.04 -3.44
C GLU A 66 20.70 -22.04 -1.92
N LEU A 67 21.79 -21.64 -1.25
CA LEU A 67 21.85 -21.60 0.22
C LEU A 67 21.05 -20.43 0.85
N ARG A 68 20.79 -19.38 0.06
CA ARG A 68 20.07 -18.18 0.52
C ARG A 68 18.68 -18.06 -0.08
N ALA A 69 18.06 -19.19 -0.35
CA ALA A 69 16.74 -19.28 -0.98
C ALA A 69 15.65 -18.43 -0.31
N LEU A 70 15.76 -18.21 1.00
CA LEU A 70 14.78 -17.40 1.75
C LEU A 70 14.88 -15.88 1.47
N LEU A 71 15.94 -15.41 0.83
CA LEU A 71 16.10 -14.01 0.40
C LEU A 71 15.57 -13.79 -1.03
N LEU A 72 15.27 -14.86 -1.75
CA LEU A 72 14.72 -14.78 -3.09
C LEU A 72 13.24 -14.40 -3.03
N ASN A 73 12.84 -13.40 -3.80
CA ASN A 73 11.47 -12.94 -3.85
C ASN A 73 10.69 -13.51 -5.06
N GLY A 74 11.33 -13.59 -6.21
CA GLY A 74 10.73 -14.11 -7.43
C GLY A 74 9.46 -13.33 -7.83
N ARG A 75 8.44 -14.09 -8.27
CA ARG A 75 7.16 -13.50 -8.64
C ARG A 75 6.39 -13.04 -7.42
N THR A 76 5.96 -11.78 -7.44
CA THR A 76 5.17 -11.16 -6.38
C THR A 76 3.95 -10.48 -7.00
N GLU A 77 2.81 -10.64 -6.37
CA GLU A 77 1.57 -9.99 -6.77
C GLU A 77 1.39 -8.69 -5.99
N VAL A 78 1.14 -7.59 -6.72
CA VAL A 78 0.76 -6.29 -6.17
C VAL A 78 -0.66 -6.00 -6.62
N LEU A 79 -1.50 -5.69 -5.66
CA LEU A 79 -2.91 -5.45 -5.86
C LEU A 79 -3.24 -4.00 -5.57
N PHE A 80 -3.93 -3.35 -6.49
CA PHE A 80 -4.50 -2.02 -6.34
C PHE A 80 -6.02 -2.17 -6.33
N GLU A 81 -6.63 -1.91 -5.19
CA GLU A 81 -8.07 -1.79 -5.07
C GLU A 81 -8.46 -0.33 -5.13
N THR A 82 -9.30 0.02 -6.09
CA THR A 82 -9.82 1.37 -6.26
C THR A 82 -11.31 1.36 -6.03
N GLY A 83 -11.79 2.24 -5.19
CA GLY A 83 -13.20 2.30 -4.86
C GLY A 83 -13.73 3.72 -4.86
N VAL A 84 -15.04 3.77 -5.07
CA VAL A 84 -15.87 4.96 -4.94
C VAL A 84 -17.02 4.60 -4.02
N THR A 85 -17.17 5.33 -2.93
CA THR A 85 -18.32 5.17 -2.05
C THR A 85 -19.32 6.30 -2.30
N ALA A 86 -20.57 5.92 -2.56
CA ALA A 86 -21.68 6.87 -2.64
C ALA A 86 -22.69 6.58 -1.54
N LYS A 87 -23.03 7.58 -0.76
CA LYS A 87 -24.20 7.50 0.11
C LYS A 87 -25.46 7.50 -0.75
N MET A 88 -26.31 6.49 -0.58
CA MET A 88 -27.65 6.55 -1.17
C MET A 88 -28.44 7.69 -0.49
N LEU A 89 -29.19 8.44 -1.30
CA LEU A 89 -30.13 9.45 -0.82
C LEU A 89 -31.00 8.89 0.30
N VAL A 90 -30.82 9.39 1.51
CA VAL A 90 -31.76 9.12 2.60
C VAL A 90 -32.91 10.10 2.42
N VAL A 91 -34.02 9.60 1.93
CA VAL A 91 -35.28 10.36 1.91
C VAL A 91 -35.73 10.50 3.36
N ASN A 92 -35.67 11.71 3.87
CA ASN A 92 -36.23 11.99 5.21
C ASN A 92 -37.76 11.83 5.12
N GLN A 93 -38.29 10.73 5.69
CA GLN A 93 -39.72 10.40 5.61
C GLN A 93 -40.63 11.40 6.34
N GLN A 94 -40.06 12.36 7.11
CA GLN A 94 -40.83 13.32 7.86
C GLN A 94 -41.16 14.63 7.12
N ASP A 95 -40.37 15.06 6.18
CA ASP A 95 -40.55 16.34 5.48
C ASP A 95 -40.46 16.27 3.95
N GLY A 96 -40.21 15.09 3.38
CA GLY A 96 -40.17 14.88 1.93
C GLY A 96 -39.02 15.59 1.22
N THR A 97 -38.09 16.16 1.95
CA THR A 97 -36.89 16.80 1.39
C THR A 97 -35.78 15.77 1.21
N SER A 98 -35.33 15.56 0.01
CA SER A 98 -34.11 14.83 -0.29
C SER A 98 -32.94 15.82 -0.25
N VAL A 99 -32.09 15.72 0.74
CA VAL A 99 -30.83 16.45 0.75
C VAL A 99 -29.82 15.63 -0.05
N MET A 100 -29.46 16.10 -1.23
CA MET A 100 -28.29 15.61 -1.93
C MET A 100 -27.06 16.15 -1.20
N PRO A 101 -26.17 15.32 -0.64
CA PRO A 101 -24.84 15.79 -0.36
C PRO A 101 -24.21 16.20 -1.69
N GLU A 102 -23.69 17.41 -1.74
CA GLU A 102 -23.06 18.00 -2.92
C GLU A 102 -21.70 17.34 -3.15
N VAL A 103 -21.70 16.10 -3.64
CA VAL A 103 -20.50 15.34 -3.97
C VAL A 103 -20.58 14.99 -5.44
N GLY A 104 -19.54 15.31 -6.16
CA GLY A 104 -19.40 15.06 -7.60
C GLY A 104 -19.29 13.58 -7.97
N ILE A 105 -20.10 12.72 -7.33
CA ILE A 105 -20.20 11.30 -7.62
C ILE A 105 -21.26 11.12 -8.69
N PRO A 106 -20.94 10.41 -9.76
CA PRO A 106 -21.89 10.18 -10.85
C PRO A 106 -23.11 9.40 -10.37
N ASP A 107 -24.29 9.90 -10.63
CA ASP A 107 -25.57 9.27 -10.25
C ASP A 107 -25.89 7.96 -10.99
N THR A 108 -25.03 7.56 -11.93
CA THR A 108 -25.22 6.39 -12.79
C THR A 108 -24.10 5.38 -12.66
N ASP A 109 -24.39 4.10 -12.82
CA ASP A 109 -23.39 3.03 -12.85
C ASP A 109 -22.33 3.29 -13.93
N GLY A 110 -22.70 3.88 -15.07
CA GLY A 110 -21.76 4.27 -16.12
C GLY A 110 -20.80 5.39 -15.72
N GLY A 111 -21.23 6.31 -14.87
CA GLY A 111 -20.37 7.36 -14.34
C GLY A 111 -19.35 6.83 -13.31
N PHE A 112 -19.76 5.87 -12.47
CA PHE A 112 -18.84 5.17 -11.56
C PHE A 112 -17.77 4.40 -12.34
N GLU A 113 -18.17 3.62 -13.32
CA GLU A 113 -17.25 2.86 -14.17
C GLU A 113 -16.24 3.79 -14.86
N PHE A 114 -16.72 4.87 -15.47
CA PHE A 114 -15.84 5.85 -16.10
C PHE A 114 -14.80 6.41 -15.14
N THR A 115 -15.21 6.75 -13.91
CA THR A 115 -14.29 7.29 -12.92
C THR A 115 -13.27 6.25 -12.44
N LEU A 116 -13.71 5.00 -12.21
CA LEU A 116 -12.80 3.91 -11.82
C LEU A 116 -11.80 3.58 -12.95
N ASP A 117 -12.22 3.63 -14.20
CA ASP A 117 -11.33 3.48 -15.35
C ASP A 117 -10.29 4.60 -15.42
N LEU A 118 -10.69 5.85 -15.14
CA LEU A 118 -9.76 6.98 -15.06
C LEU A 118 -8.74 6.78 -13.94
N ILE A 119 -9.16 6.38 -12.73
CA ILE A 119 -8.24 6.11 -11.61
C ILE A 119 -7.28 4.99 -11.98
N SER A 120 -7.76 3.92 -12.59
CA SER A 120 -6.90 2.83 -13.07
C SER A 120 -5.84 3.31 -14.07
N ARG A 121 -6.19 4.26 -14.93
CA ARG A 121 -5.26 4.90 -15.85
C ARG A 121 -4.27 5.80 -15.13
N GLU A 122 -4.72 6.60 -14.16
CA GLU A 122 -3.89 7.49 -13.35
C GLU A 122 -2.86 6.70 -12.52
N ILE A 123 -3.25 5.53 -11.97
CA ILE A 123 -2.31 4.61 -11.30
C ILE A 123 -1.18 4.23 -12.24
N ALA A 124 -1.51 3.77 -13.45
CA ALA A 124 -0.49 3.37 -14.42
C ALA A 124 0.42 4.54 -14.80
N GLN A 125 -0.14 5.73 -14.98
CA GLN A 125 0.64 6.94 -15.28
C GLN A 125 1.57 7.31 -14.14
N ALA A 126 1.06 7.39 -12.91
CA ALA A 126 1.86 7.78 -11.75
C ALA A 126 3.03 6.82 -11.47
N LEU A 127 2.80 5.51 -11.63
CA LEU A 127 3.83 4.50 -11.42
C LEU A 127 4.90 4.45 -12.53
N THR A 128 4.59 4.96 -13.73
CA THR A 128 5.51 4.95 -14.88
C THR A 128 6.03 6.33 -15.27
N ASP A 129 5.65 7.38 -14.54
CA ASP A 129 6.11 8.74 -14.76
C ASP A 129 7.61 8.86 -14.42
N PRO A 130 8.47 9.26 -15.38
CA PRO A 130 9.89 9.45 -15.11
C PRO A 130 10.19 10.57 -14.11
N ASP A 131 9.29 11.54 -13.96
CA ASP A 131 9.43 12.65 -13.02
C ASP A 131 8.89 12.32 -11.62
N ASN A 132 8.38 11.11 -11.42
CA ASN A 132 7.93 10.63 -10.12
C ASN A 132 9.02 9.80 -9.44
N GLU A 133 9.75 10.38 -8.51
CA GLU A 133 10.84 9.69 -7.80
C GLU A 133 10.40 8.39 -7.13
N TRP A 134 9.22 8.37 -6.50
CA TRP A 134 8.66 7.16 -5.91
C TRP A 134 8.25 6.11 -6.94
N GLY A 135 7.75 6.56 -8.10
CA GLY A 135 7.50 5.69 -9.26
C GLY A 135 8.79 5.07 -9.79
N GLN A 136 9.89 5.83 -9.81
CA GLN A 136 11.19 5.30 -10.22
C GLN A 136 11.74 4.29 -9.20
N VAL A 137 11.55 4.51 -7.89
CA VAL A 137 11.87 3.51 -6.86
C VAL A 137 11.04 2.24 -7.06
N PHE A 138 9.72 2.39 -7.26
CA PHE A 138 8.84 1.25 -7.51
C PHE A 138 9.31 0.43 -8.71
N LEU A 139 9.60 1.07 -9.85
CA LEU A 139 10.11 0.40 -11.05
C LEU A 139 11.49 -0.21 -10.84
N GLY A 140 12.37 0.44 -10.10
CA GLY A 140 13.71 -0.05 -9.79
C GLY A 140 13.72 -1.32 -8.93
N LEU A 141 12.68 -1.54 -8.12
CA LEU A 141 12.49 -2.76 -7.34
C LEU A 141 11.97 -3.94 -8.17
N ILE A 142 11.67 -3.74 -9.44
CA ILE A 142 11.05 -4.73 -10.32
C ILE A 142 11.98 -5.03 -11.49
N TYR A 143 12.28 -6.32 -11.73
CA TYR A 143 12.98 -6.73 -12.97
C TYR A 143 12.06 -6.62 -14.18
N LYS A 144 10.80 -7.06 -14.04
CA LYS A 144 9.78 -6.99 -15.09
C LYS A 144 8.39 -7.23 -14.54
N THR A 145 7.39 -6.70 -15.21
CA THR A 145 6.00 -7.08 -15.04
C THR A 145 5.68 -8.27 -15.95
N THR A 146 5.10 -9.32 -15.38
CA THR A 146 4.78 -10.55 -16.11
C THR A 146 3.30 -10.64 -16.48
N PHE A 147 2.39 -10.18 -15.62
CA PHE A 147 0.96 -10.17 -15.87
C PHE A 147 0.31 -8.90 -15.33
N VAL A 148 -0.76 -8.49 -15.98
CA VAL A 148 -1.67 -7.43 -15.51
C VAL A 148 -3.09 -7.97 -15.65
N GLU A 149 -3.76 -8.13 -14.54
CA GLU A 149 -5.14 -8.61 -14.46
C GLU A 149 -6.02 -7.47 -13.94
N ARG A 150 -7.19 -7.32 -14.49
CA ARG A 150 -8.18 -6.31 -14.08
C ARG A 150 -9.50 -6.99 -13.82
N GLY A 151 -10.08 -6.70 -12.67
CA GLY A 151 -11.35 -7.23 -12.24
C GLY A 151 -12.25 -6.12 -11.71
N ARG A 152 -13.54 -6.42 -11.65
CA ARG A 152 -14.54 -5.57 -11.06
C ARG A 152 -15.16 -6.25 -9.85
N VAL A 153 -15.30 -5.50 -8.79
CA VAL A 153 -16.00 -5.93 -7.58
C VAL A 153 -17.08 -4.90 -7.29
N GLY A 154 -18.29 -5.34 -7.10
CA GLY A 154 -19.42 -4.48 -6.73
C GLY A 154 -20.19 -5.12 -5.59
N ASN A 155 -20.57 -4.32 -4.61
CA ASN A 155 -21.45 -4.75 -3.52
C ASN A 155 -22.50 -3.67 -3.23
N VAL A 156 -23.69 -4.10 -2.85
CA VAL A 156 -24.74 -3.23 -2.35
C VAL A 156 -25.12 -3.75 -0.98
N SER A 157 -24.79 -3.02 0.07
CA SER A 157 -25.13 -3.36 1.44
C SER A 157 -25.67 -2.13 2.16
N GLU A 158 -26.81 -2.29 2.84
CA GLU A 158 -27.39 -1.32 3.79
C GLU A 158 -27.45 0.16 3.33
N GLY A 159 -27.83 0.41 2.06
CA GLY A 159 -27.96 1.78 1.55
C GLY A 159 -26.66 2.43 1.08
N VAL A 160 -25.56 1.69 1.06
CA VAL A 160 -24.29 2.13 0.47
C VAL A 160 -24.01 1.33 -0.80
N ARG A 161 -23.77 2.02 -1.91
CA ARG A 161 -23.25 1.41 -3.13
C ARG A 161 -21.74 1.50 -3.12
N LEU A 162 -21.08 0.37 -3.20
CA LEU A 162 -19.65 0.27 -3.39
C LEU A 162 -19.39 -0.26 -4.79
N ALA A 163 -18.74 0.54 -5.62
CA ALA A 163 -18.15 0.08 -6.86
C ALA A 163 -16.64 0.09 -6.69
N ALA A 164 -15.99 -1.02 -6.99
CA ALA A 164 -14.56 -1.17 -6.88
C ALA A 164 -13.97 -1.86 -8.11
N HIS A 165 -12.85 -1.36 -8.58
CA HIS A 165 -11.99 -2.04 -9.54
C HIS A 165 -10.75 -2.58 -8.82
N GLN A 166 -10.32 -3.74 -9.25
CA GLN A 166 -9.12 -4.38 -8.76
C GLN A 166 -8.14 -4.54 -9.92
N THR A 167 -6.97 -3.93 -9.80
CA THR A 167 -5.87 -4.15 -10.73
C THR A 167 -4.79 -4.93 -10.01
N LYS A 168 -4.51 -6.13 -10.47
CA LYS A 168 -3.45 -6.99 -9.96
C LYS A 168 -2.33 -7.03 -10.98
N ILE A 169 -1.12 -6.73 -10.57
CA ILE A 169 0.09 -6.89 -11.35
C ILE A 169 0.96 -7.98 -10.74
N THR A 170 1.46 -8.88 -11.57
CA THR A 170 2.46 -9.86 -11.17
C THR A 170 3.81 -9.40 -11.69
N VAL A 171 4.75 -9.21 -10.78
CA VAL A 171 6.08 -8.70 -11.08
C VAL A 171 7.14 -9.70 -10.64
N ASP A 172 8.25 -9.74 -11.35
CA ASP A 172 9.47 -10.40 -10.86
C ASP A 172 10.20 -9.34 -10.02
N LEU A 173 10.18 -9.55 -8.71
CA LEU A 173 10.72 -8.63 -7.71
C LEU A 173 12.22 -8.89 -7.53
N ILE A 174 13.00 -7.84 -7.24
CA ILE A 174 14.41 -8.01 -6.86
C ILE A 174 14.50 -8.78 -5.54
N ASP A 175 15.62 -9.45 -5.34
CA ASP A 175 15.88 -10.19 -4.12
C ASP A 175 16.20 -9.24 -2.94
N ASP A 176 15.99 -9.73 -1.73
CA ASP A 176 16.36 -8.98 -0.55
C ASP A 176 17.89 -8.81 -0.47
N PRO A 177 18.39 -7.63 -0.05
CA PRO A 177 19.82 -7.42 0.12
C PRO A 177 20.42 -8.41 1.11
N GLU A 178 21.66 -8.81 0.86
CA GLU A 178 22.41 -9.63 1.80
C GLU A 178 22.66 -8.84 3.11
N PRO A 179 22.33 -9.44 4.26
CA PRO A 179 22.58 -8.80 5.54
C PRO A 179 24.08 -8.46 5.73
N ARG A 180 24.35 -7.30 6.31
CA ARG A 180 25.70 -6.78 6.59
C ARG A 180 26.54 -6.48 5.36
N ARG A 181 25.91 -6.32 4.22
CA ARG A 181 26.55 -5.83 3.01
C ARG A 181 26.17 -4.37 2.80
N ALA A 182 27.15 -3.52 2.49
CA ALA A 182 26.89 -2.14 2.12
C ALA A 182 26.02 -2.09 0.87
N LEU A 183 24.98 -1.27 0.89
CA LEU A 183 24.18 -1.00 -0.30
C LEU A 183 24.97 -0.12 -1.26
N ASP A 184 24.85 -0.40 -2.54
CA ASP A 184 25.23 0.54 -3.56
C ASP A 184 24.35 1.80 -3.44
N PRO A 185 24.93 3.01 -3.41
CA PRO A 185 24.16 4.25 -3.32
C PRO A 185 23.12 4.40 -4.44
N ASP A 186 23.38 3.83 -5.61
CA ASP A 186 22.46 3.86 -6.75
C ASP A 186 21.42 2.71 -6.73
N ALA A 187 21.50 1.82 -5.75
CA ALA A 187 20.55 0.71 -5.63
C ALA A 187 19.14 1.22 -5.28
N PRO A 188 18.08 0.57 -5.81
CA PRO A 188 16.69 0.96 -5.52
C PRO A 188 16.36 0.99 -4.03
N PHE A 189 16.97 0.11 -3.22
CA PHE A 189 16.82 0.13 -1.77
C PHE A 189 17.45 1.36 -1.12
N ALA A 190 18.63 1.79 -1.57
CA ALA A 190 19.29 2.99 -1.06
C ALA A 190 18.42 4.22 -1.34
N ARG A 191 17.90 4.33 -2.56
CA ARG A 191 17.00 5.41 -2.95
C ARG A 191 15.70 5.40 -2.16
N PHE A 192 15.11 4.22 -1.94
CA PHE A 192 13.94 4.07 -1.07
C PHE A 192 14.20 4.61 0.33
N ILE A 193 15.30 4.21 0.97
CA ILE A 193 15.67 4.64 2.33
C ILE A 193 15.88 6.15 2.37
N GLU A 194 16.57 6.71 1.39
CA GLU A 194 16.82 8.16 1.29
C GLU A 194 15.50 8.94 1.23
N LEU A 195 14.62 8.61 0.29
CA LEU A 195 13.34 9.31 0.12
C LEU A 195 12.43 9.12 1.35
N ALA A 196 12.39 7.93 1.92
CA ALA A 196 11.54 7.65 3.06
C ALA A 196 12.01 8.40 4.33
N LYS A 197 13.33 8.54 4.54
CA LYS A 197 13.89 9.34 5.63
C LYS A 197 13.68 10.84 5.45
N ALA A 198 13.64 11.31 4.20
CA ALA A 198 13.38 12.70 3.86
C ALA A 198 11.87 13.06 3.92
N SER A 199 10.99 12.07 4.00
CA SER A 199 9.53 12.26 4.08
C SER A 199 9.13 12.91 5.41
N ASN A 200 7.98 13.61 5.41
CA ASN A 200 7.33 14.10 6.62
C ASN A 200 6.46 13.04 7.33
N ASP A 201 6.34 11.84 6.75
CA ASP A 201 5.57 10.73 7.32
C ASP A 201 6.45 9.92 8.29
N GLU A 202 6.19 10.07 9.60
CA GLU A 202 6.92 9.35 10.65
C GLU A 202 6.82 7.82 10.51
N SER A 203 5.70 7.30 10.02
CA SER A 203 5.53 5.87 9.80
C SER A 203 6.47 5.37 8.71
N LEU A 204 6.58 6.14 7.63
CA LEU A 204 7.48 5.82 6.52
C LEU A 204 8.95 5.93 6.94
N GLN A 205 9.32 6.97 7.72
CA GLN A 205 10.66 7.12 8.30
C GLN A 205 11.04 5.92 9.18
N LYS A 206 10.11 5.45 10.02
CA LYS A 206 10.31 4.26 10.85
C LYS A 206 10.51 3.01 9.99
N LYS A 207 9.68 2.79 8.96
CA LYS A 207 9.85 1.67 8.02
C LYS A 207 11.24 1.68 7.37
N ALA A 208 11.71 2.85 6.91
CA ALA A 208 13.03 3.00 6.32
C ALA A 208 14.16 2.65 7.32
N SER A 209 14.05 3.13 8.56
CA SER A 209 15.02 2.84 9.61
C SER A 209 15.08 1.35 9.95
N TYR A 210 13.94 0.66 9.99
CA TYR A 210 13.91 -0.80 10.18
C TYR A 210 14.52 -1.55 9.00
N ILE A 211 14.20 -1.17 7.76
CA ILE A 211 14.79 -1.80 6.58
C ILE A 211 16.32 -1.63 6.58
N GLU A 212 16.80 -0.41 6.84
CA GLU A 212 18.23 -0.12 6.91
C GLU A 212 18.91 -0.95 8.00
N ALA A 213 18.36 -0.99 9.22
CA ALA A 213 18.89 -1.78 10.33
C ALA A 213 18.95 -3.29 10.00
N MET A 214 17.94 -3.81 9.28
CA MET A 214 17.94 -5.21 8.85
C MET A 214 19.04 -5.49 7.80
N ILE A 215 19.32 -4.52 6.93
CA ILE A 215 20.37 -4.65 5.90
C ILE A 215 21.75 -4.49 6.53
N THR A 216 21.98 -3.47 7.36
CA THR A 216 23.26 -3.21 8.00
C THR A 216 23.59 -4.21 9.11
N GLY A 217 22.58 -4.87 9.64
CA GLY A 217 22.68 -5.76 10.80
C GLY A 217 22.84 -4.99 12.12
N GLU A 218 22.66 -3.68 12.09
CA GLU A 218 22.58 -2.85 13.28
C GLU A 218 21.18 -3.04 13.90
N ARG A 219 21.16 -3.42 15.17
CA ARG A 219 19.94 -3.53 15.96
C ARG A 219 20.03 -2.61 17.14
N GLU A 220 18.97 -1.85 17.36
CA GLU A 220 18.83 -1.10 18.59
C GLU A 220 18.91 -2.07 19.80
N PRO A 221 19.63 -1.72 20.87
CA PRO A 221 19.80 -2.59 22.01
C PRO A 221 18.48 -3.10 22.61
N TRP A 222 17.45 -2.25 22.65
CA TRP A 222 16.12 -2.59 23.18
C TRP A 222 15.36 -3.57 22.28
N GLU A 223 15.54 -3.54 20.95
CA GLU A 223 14.93 -4.50 20.03
C GLU A 223 15.49 -5.91 20.23
N ARG A 224 16.78 -6.03 20.54
CA ARG A 224 17.39 -7.31 20.92
C ARG A 224 16.74 -7.88 22.17
N LEU A 225 16.52 -7.04 23.18
CA LEU A 225 15.89 -7.43 24.43
C LEU A 225 14.43 -7.80 24.24
N GLN A 226 13.68 -7.07 23.42
CA GLN A 226 12.31 -7.44 23.06
C GLN A 226 12.22 -8.81 22.38
N GLN A 227 13.12 -9.08 21.43
CA GLN A 227 13.14 -10.37 20.72
C GLN A 227 13.51 -11.54 21.64
N VAL A 228 14.42 -11.31 22.56
CA VAL A 228 14.89 -12.36 23.49
C VAL A 228 13.89 -12.62 24.62
N HIS A 229 13.21 -11.60 25.10
CA HIS A 229 12.36 -11.70 26.30
C HIS A 229 10.87 -11.56 26.03
N GLY A 230 10.46 -11.21 24.80
CA GLY A 230 9.05 -10.96 24.43
C GLY A 230 8.43 -9.75 25.15
N MET A 231 9.27 -8.83 25.66
CA MET A 231 8.83 -7.68 26.47
C MET A 231 8.62 -6.45 25.58
N THR A 232 7.71 -5.58 25.99
CA THR A 232 7.50 -4.28 25.34
C THR A 232 8.60 -3.28 25.76
N ALA A 233 8.79 -2.21 24.96
CA ALA A 233 9.75 -1.15 25.29
C ALA A 233 9.47 -0.52 26.67
N GLN A 234 8.19 -0.40 27.07
CA GLN A 234 7.81 0.13 28.38
C GLN A 234 8.19 -0.82 29.52
N GLU A 235 8.05 -2.12 29.34
CA GLU A 235 8.45 -3.13 30.33
C GLU A 235 9.96 -3.18 30.50
N LEU A 236 10.74 -3.02 29.41
CA LEU A 236 12.19 -2.94 29.45
C LEU A 236 12.69 -1.68 30.19
N LEU A 237 12.05 -0.53 29.94
CA LEU A 237 12.37 0.71 30.66
C LEU A 237 12.04 0.59 32.15
N ALA A 238 10.93 -0.06 32.50
CA ALA A 238 10.55 -0.28 33.90
C ALA A 238 11.55 -1.19 34.67
N LEU A 239 12.28 -2.06 33.93
CA LEU A 239 13.32 -2.92 34.48
C LEU A 239 14.71 -2.27 34.49
N GLY A 240 14.84 -1.04 34.02
CA GLY A 240 16.12 -0.33 33.93
C GLY A 240 17.09 -0.93 32.91
N LEU A 241 16.58 -1.64 31.91
CA LEU A 241 17.36 -2.29 30.86
C LEU A 241 17.30 -1.50 29.52
N GLY A 242 16.87 -0.22 29.57
CA GLY A 242 16.78 0.67 28.41
C GLY A 242 17.95 1.62 28.28
#